data_f6efc2c49ea4ea4d2d983ab37e8f4975
#
_entry.id   f6efc2c49ea4ea4d2d983ab37e8f4975
#
_cell.length_a   1.000
_cell.length_b   1.000
_cell.length_c   1.000
_cell.angle_alpha   90.00
_cell.angle_beta   90.00
_cell.angle_gamma   90.00
#
_symmetry.space_group_name_H-M   'P 1'
#
loop_
_entity.id
_entity.type
_entity.pdbx_description
1 polymer ?
#
loop_
_entity_poly.entity_id
_entity_poly.type
_entity_poly.pdbx_seq_one_letter_code
_entity_poly.pdbx_strand_id
1 'polypeptide(L)'
;PIGLHSLLATMQRLPTSNFMSDTRLERDSMGEMPVPVEALYGASTQRAVLNFPVSGEPVEAGIIHAFGLIKWAAARVNGELGHVPTEKAALIEQAAEEVYRGKLDDHFPVDVYQTGSGTSTNMNANEVIANRCAQIAGVATDAGRDEKPVHPNDHVNQGQSSNDTFPTAMHVAAGVALKENLLPSLEALGSALQDKSREFHDVLKIGRTHLMDATPVRLGQEFGGYATQLDRAVDRAHKALKAIHELALGGTAVGTGLNCHPEFPARAI
;
A
#
# COMPACT_ATOMS: atom_id res chain seq x y z
N PRO A 1 21.04 -48.16 -9.03
CA PRO A 1 20.11 -47.96 -7.96
C PRO A 1 20.67 -46.83 -7.08
N ILE A 2 20.20 -45.62 -7.31
CA ILE A 2 20.58 -44.45 -6.51
C ILE A 2 19.59 -44.40 -5.35
N GLY A 3 20.15 -44.54 -4.14
CA GLY A 3 19.39 -44.76 -2.93
C GLY A 3 18.48 -43.60 -2.53
N LEU A 4 17.27 -43.95 -2.12
CA LEU A 4 16.21 -43.09 -1.58
C LEU A 4 16.54 -42.43 -0.21
N HIS A 5 17.79 -42.48 0.25
CA HIS A 5 18.19 -42.00 1.57
C HIS A 5 18.78 -40.55 1.62
N SER A 6 18.88 -39.85 0.49
CA SER A 6 19.48 -38.51 0.50
C SER A 6 18.48 -37.34 0.37
N LEU A 7 17.17 -37.62 0.28
CA LEU A 7 16.14 -36.58 0.12
C LEU A 7 15.42 -36.19 1.42
N LEU A 8 15.78 -36.77 2.55
CA LEU A 8 15.15 -36.48 3.86
C LEU A 8 16.03 -35.61 4.80
N ALA A 9 17.17 -35.11 4.33
CA ALA A 9 18.12 -34.35 5.17
C ALA A 9 18.11 -32.83 4.95
N THR A 10 17.19 -32.29 4.16
CA THR A 10 17.13 -30.82 3.93
C THR A 10 15.78 -30.21 4.35
N MET A 11 15.12 -30.78 5.35
CA MET A 11 14.23 -29.98 6.18
C MET A 11 15.10 -29.23 7.19
N GLN A 12 15.70 -28.14 6.73
CA GLN A 12 16.29 -27.15 7.63
C GLN A 12 15.20 -26.71 8.60
N ARG A 13 15.39 -27.03 9.86
CA ARG A 13 14.61 -26.51 10.96
C ARG A 13 14.63 -24.99 10.84
N LEU A 14 13.48 -24.39 10.59
CA LEU A 14 13.28 -22.98 10.86
C LEU A 14 13.82 -22.71 12.27
N PRO A 15 14.63 -21.70 12.49
CA PRO A 15 15.10 -21.38 13.82
C PRO A 15 13.87 -21.02 14.67
N THR A 16 13.54 -21.91 15.60
CA THR A 16 12.67 -21.58 16.72
C THR A 16 13.48 -20.66 17.64
N SER A 17 13.66 -19.39 17.25
CA SER A 17 14.00 -18.37 18.19
C SER A 17 12.74 -18.09 19.00
N ASN A 18 12.60 -18.77 20.13
CA ASN A 18 11.75 -18.36 21.24
C ASN A 18 12.31 -17.03 21.80
N PHE A 19 12.20 -15.96 21.03
CA PHE A 19 12.05 -14.64 21.61
C PHE A 19 10.59 -14.58 22.08
N MET A 20 10.34 -14.89 23.36
CA MET A 20 9.18 -14.37 24.05
C MET A 20 9.39 -12.85 24.06
N SER A 21 8.98 -12.16 22.98
CA SER A 21 8.85 -10.71 23.01
C SER A 21 7.84 -10.40 24.11
N ASP A 22 8.16 -9.47 24.99
CA ASP A 22 7.20 -8.97 25.96
C ASP A 22 5.93 -8.57 25.22
N THR A 23 4.78 -8.98 25.75
CA THR A 23 3.48 -8.68 25.14
C THR A 23 2.71 -7.74 26.07
N ARG A 24 1.95 -6.83 25.48
CA ARG A 24 0.91 -6.06 26.16
C ARG A 24 -0.46 -6.62 25.79
N LEU A 25 -1.46 -6.42 26.63
CA LEU A 25 -2.84 -6.78 26.34
C LEU A 25 -3.54 -5.63 25.64
N GLU A 26 -4.04 -5.90 24.45
CA GLU A 26 -4.95 -5.02 23.70
C GLU A 26 -6.34 -5.64 23.66
N ARG A 27 -7.37 -4.84 23.41
CA ARG A 27 -8.76 -5.31 23.40
C ARG A 27 -9.51 -4.77 22.19
N ASP A 28 -10.24 -5.67 21.52
CA ASP A 28 -11.23 -5.33 20.50
C ASP A 28 -12.63 -5.83 20.88
N SER A 29 -13.60 -5.77 19.96
CA SER A 29 -14.96 -6.27 20.18
C SER A 29 -15.04 -7.79 20.41
N MET A 30 -13.99 -8.54 20.07
CA MET A 30 -13.90 -10.00 20.22
C MET A 30 -13.18 -10.41 21.51
N GLY A 31 -12.65 -9.49 22.30
CA GLY A 31 -11.98 -9.73 23.56
C GLY A 31 -10.50 -9.33 23.58
N GLU A 32 -9.80 -9.81 24.59
CA GLU A 32 -8.38 -9.51 24.78
C GLU A 32 -7.48 -10.31 23.83
N MET A 33 -6.35 -9.67 23.45
CA MET A 33 -5.34 -10.23 22.57
C MET A 33 -3.96 -9.79 23.02
N PRO A 34 -3.00 -10.71 23.23
CA PRO A 34 -1.62 -10.34 23.47
C PRO A 34 -0.99 -9.84 22.15
N VAL A 35 -0.41 -8.65 22.21
CA VAL A 35 0.27 -7.97 21.08
C VAL A 35 1.71 -7.68 21.51
N PRO A 36 2.73 -7.81 20.63
CA PRO A 36 4.09 -7.45 20.97
C PRO A 36 4.20 -6.01 21.49
N VAL A 37 4.95 -5.79 22.55
CA VAL A 37 5.07 -4.45 23.18
C VAL A 37 5.55 -3.40 22.19
N GLU A 38 6.48 -3.76 21.31
CA GLU A 38 7.06 -2.86 20.30
C GLU A 38 6.07 -2.48 19.18
N ALA A 39 5.02 -3.29 18.94
CA ALA A 39 4.10 -3.07 17.85
C ALA A 39 3.16 -1.90 18.11
N LEU A 40 2.94 -1.06 17.11
CA LEU A 40 1.92 0.00 17.16
C LEU A 40 0.53 -0.49 16.74
N TYR A 41 0.43 -1.65 16.12
CA TYR A 41 -0.89 -2.24 15.83
C TYR A 41 -1.53 -2.80 17.09
N GLY A 42 -2.83 -3.07 17.04
CA GLY A 42 -3.63 -3.53 18.15
C GLY A 42 -4.20 -4.94 17.97
N ALA A 43 -5.27 -5.22 18.70
CA ALA A 43 -5.88 -6.54 18.79
C ALA A 43 -6.44 -7.05 17.45
N SER A 44 -7.10 -6.19 16.66
CA SER A 44 -7.69 -6.61 15.37
C SER A 44 -6.62 -7.03 14.37
N THR A 45 -5.51 -6.30 14.31
CA THR A 45 -4.37 -6.64 13.46
C THR A 45 -3.71 -7.94 13.92
N GLN A 46 -3.47 -8.11 15.22
CA GLN A 46 -2.87 -9.34 15.74
C GLN A 46 -3.73 -10.56 15.43
N ARG A 47 -5.07 -10.46 15.51
CA ARG A 47 -5.97 -11.54 15.08
C ARG A 47 -5.82 -11.85 13.59
N ALA A 48 -5.72 -10.82 12.75
CA ALA A 48 -5.52 -11.02 11.31
C ALA A 48 -4.22 -11.75 11.02
N VAL A 49 -3.12 -11.38 11.67
CA VAL A 49 -1.82 -12.07 11.54
C VAL A 49 -1.92 -13.54 11.93
N LEU A 50 -2.63 -13.85 13.02
CA LEU A 50 -2.82 -15.23 13.48
C LEU A 50 -3.78 -16.04 12.60
N ASN A 51 -4.79 -15.38 12.01
CA ASN A 51 -5.80 -16.05 11.18
C ASN A 51 -5.34 -16.28 9.75
N PHE A 52 -4.42 -15.50 9.23
CA PHE A 52 -3.96 -15.54 7.84
C PHE A 52 -2.45 -15.71 7.69
N PRO A 53 -1.83 -16.76 8.28
CA PRO A 53 -0.41 -17.04 8.09
C PRO A 53 -0.21 -17.80 6.75
N VAL A 54 -0.43 -17.12 5.61
CA VAL A 54 -0.52 -17.77 4.30
C VAL A 54 0.79 -17.72 3.54
N SER A 55 1.28 -16.52 3.19
CA SER A 55 2.52 -16.36 2.42
C SER A 55 3.70 -15.86 3.25
N GLY A 56 3.43 -15.17 4.34
CA GLY A 56 4.43 -14.42 5.09
C GLY A 56 4.87 -13.13 4.40
N GLU A 57 4.20 -12.75 3.31
CA GLU A 57 4.45 -11.50 2.59
C GLU A 57 3.41 -10.44 3.04
N PRO A 58 3.83 -9.32 3.61
CA PRO A 58 2.90 -8.25 3.99
C PRO A 58 2.34 -7.54 2.76
N VAL A 59 1.29 -6.75 2.96
CA VAL A 59 0.75 -5.86 1.93
C VAL A 59 1.85 -4.88 1.49
N GLU A 60 1.94 -4.64 0.20
CA GLU A 60 2.96 -3.81 -0.44
C GLU A 60 2.97 -2.39 0.15
N ALA A 61 4.18 -1.87 0.46
CA ALA A 61 4.38 -0.62 1.18
C ALA A 61 3.69 0.59 0.54
N GLY A 62 3.64 0.66 -0.80
CA GLY A 62 2.96 1.75 -1.50
C GLY A 62 1.46 1.84 -1.18
N ILE A 63 0.80 0.70 -0.92
CA ILE A 63 -0.60 0.68 -0.48
C ILE A 63 -0.72 1.20 0.96
N ILE A 64 0.21 0.82 1.84
CA ILE A 64 0.26 1.30 3.22
C ILE A 64 0.48 2.83 3.26
N HIS A 65 1.41 3.33 2.46
CA HIS A 65 1.67 4.76 2.33
C HIS A 65 0.43 5.51 1.81
N ALA A 66 -0.30 4.93 0.86
CA ALA A 66 -1.57 5.49 0.39
C ALA A 66 -2.64 5.53 1.50
N PHE A 67 -2.72 4.51 2.36
CA PHE A 67 -3.57 4.57 3.56
C PHE A 67 -3.18 5.74 4.47
N GLY A 68 -1.88 5.97 4.70
CA GLY A 68 -1.40 7.13 5.45
C GLY A 68 -1.94 8.44 4.87
N LEU A 69 -1.85 8.63 3.55
CA LEU A 69 -2.36 9.83 2.88
C LEU A 69 -3.89 9.96 3.00
N ILE A 70 -4.63 8.86 2.81
CA ILE A 70 -6.10 8.86 2.96
C ILE A 70 -6.50 9.25 4.38
N LYS A 71 -5.86 8.65 5.41
CA LYS A 71 -6.17 8.95 6.82
C LYS A 71 -5.80 10.38 7.19
N TRP A 72 -4.72 10.91 6.64
CA TRP A 72 -4.34 12.31 6.79
C TRP A 72 -5.42 13.26 6.21
N ALA A 73 -5.84 13.04 4.96
CA ALA A 73 -6.87 13.84 4.31
C ALA A 73 -8.22 13.73 5.03
N ALA A 74 -8.60 12.50 5.42
CA ALA A 74 -9.85 12.24 6.13
C ALA A 74 -9.88 12.94 7.51
N ALA A 75 -8.78 12.91 8.27
CA ALA A 75 -8.69 13.57 9.56
C ALA A 75 -8.87 15.09 9.44
N ARG A 76 -8.18 15.71 8.48
CA ARG A 76 -8.29 17.13 8.19
C ARG A 76 -9.74 17.52 7.87
N VAL A 77 -10.35 16.85 6.91
CA VAL A 77 -11.71 17.16 6.46
C VAL A 77 -12.74 16.89 7.58
N ASN A 78 -12.63 15.79 8.31
CA ASN A 78 -13.52 15.53 9.42
C ASN A 78 -13.34 16.53 10.58
N GLY A 79 -12.12 17.04 10.79
CA GLY A 79 -11.84 18.13 11.72
C GLY A 79 -12.54 19.43 11.30
N GLU A 80 -12.42 19.82 10.04
CA GLU A 80 -13.06 21.00 9.47
C GLU A 80 -14.60 20.92 9.44
N LEU A 81 -15.15 19.69 9.26
CA LEU A 81 -16.59 19.43 9.29
C LEU A 81 -17.14 19.25 10.72
N GLY A 82 -16.28 19.27 11.74
CA GLY A 82 -16.68 19.14 13.15
C GLY A 82 -17.06 17.71 13.59
N HIS A 83 -16.76 16.69 12.78
CA HIS A 83 -16.98 15.28 13.11
C HIS A 83 -15.89 14.66 13.99
N VAL A 84 -14.69 15.23 13.94
CA VAL A 84 -13.56 14.90 14.82
C VAL A 84 -13.09 16.18 15.49
N PRO A 85 -12.90 16.21 16.81
CA PRO A 85 -12.36 17.39 17.50
C PRO A 85 -11.03 17.82 16.88
N THR A 86 -10.82 19.12 16.69
CA THR A 86 -9.65 19.69 16.01
C THR A 86 -8.32 19.18 16.58
N GLU A 87 -8.22 19.06 17.89
CA GLU A 87 -7.00 18.56 18.56
C GLU A 87 -6.70 17.10 18.21
N LYS A 88 -7.74 16.27 18.11
CA LYS A 88 -7.61 14.86 17.70
C LYS A 88 -7.29 14.74 16.22
N ALA A 89 -7.91 15.57 15.38
CA ALA A 89 -7.62 15.61 13.95
C ALA A 89 -6.14 15.95 13.71
N ALA A 90 -5.59 16.94 14.40
CA ALA A 90 -4.18 17.31 14.30
C ALA A 90 -3.22 16.17 14.72
N LEU A 91 -3.55 15.41 15.77
CA LEU A 91 -2.77 14.24 16.16
C LEU A 91 -2.82 13.14 15.08
N ILE A 92 -4.01 12.90 14.51
CA ILE A 92 -4.18 11.90 13.44
C ILE A 92 -3.42 12.34 12.20
N GLU A 93 -3.48 13.61 11.79
CA GLU A 93 -2.73 14.14 10.67
C GLU A 93 -1.22 13.90 10.85
N GLN A 94 -0.67 14.19 12.02
CA GLN A 94 0.74 13.97 12.31
C GLN A 94 1.13 12.49 12.23
N ALA A 95 0.37 11.60 12.86
CA ALA A 95 0.66 10.16 12.85
C ALA A 95 0.46 9.55 11.45
N ALA A 96 -0.57 9.97 10.72
CA ALA A 96 -0.84 9.51 9.37
C ALA A 96 0.23 9.97 8.36
N GLU A 97 0.81 11.17 8.54
CA GLU A 97 1.95 11.62 7.75
C GLU A 97 3.18 10.73 7.96
N GLU A 98 3.41 10.22 9.18
CA GLU A 98 4.51 9.28 9.44
C GLU A 98 4.30 7.96 8.72
N VAL A 99 3.05 7.44 8.63
CA VAL A 99 2.70 6.27 7.81
C VAL A 99 2.94 6.57 6.32
N TYR A 100 2.43 7.69 5.82
CA TYR A 100 2.63 8.09 4.43
C TYR A 100 4.12 8.19 4.05
N ARG A 101 4.97 8.62 4.96
CA ARG A 101 6.42 8.74 4.74
C ARG A 101 7.20 7.45 4.96
N GLY A 102 6.53 6.32 5.21
CA GLY A 102 7.15 5.01 5.41
C GLY A 102 7.92 4.87 6.72
N LYS A 103 7.70 5.73 7.72
CA LYS A 103 8.43 5.69 8.99
C LYS A 103 7.93 4.59 9.93
N LEU A 104 6.79 4.00 9.63
CA LEU A 104 6.09 3.03 10.46
C LEU A 104 5.83 1.70 9.75
N ASP A 105 6.52 1.41 8.65
CA ASP A 105 6.31 0.24 7.79
C ASP A 105 6.41 -1.09 8.56
N ASP A 106 7.30 -1.20 9.54
CA ASP A 106 7.50 -2.40 10.39
C ASP A 106 6.25 -2.75 11.23
N HIS A 107 5.26 -1.86 11.32
CA HIS A 107 4.03 -2.08 12.06
C HIS A 107 2.85 -2.57 11.19
N PHE A 108 3.12 -3.00 9.95
CA PHE A 108 2.10 -3.50 9.00
C PHE A 108 2.35 -4.97 8.60
N PRO A 109 2.17 -5.92 9.53
CA PRO A 109 2.52 -7.32 9.32
C PRO A 109 1.42 -8.15 8.63
N VAL A 110 0.29 -7.55 8.24
CA VAL A 110 -0.86 -8.28 7.68
C VAL A 110 -0.48 -8.89 6.34
N ASP A 111 -0.67 -10.22 6.21
CA ASP A 111 -0.39 -10.98 4.98
C ASP A 111 -1.23 -10.46 3.80
N VAL A 112 -0.64 -10.45 2.62
CA VAL A 112 -1.32 -10.01 1.39
C VAL A 112 -2.59 -10.83 1.10
N TYR A 113 -2.62 -12.10 1.50
CA TYR A 113 -3.79 -13.01 1.42
C TYR A 113 -4.71 -12.94 2.64
N GLN A 114 -4.92 -11.74 3.15
CA GLN A 114 -5.87 -11.42 4.22
C GLN A 114 -7.34 -11.56 3.77
N THR A 115 -8.28 -10.99 4.54
CA THR A 115 -9.69 -10.86 4.12
C THR A 115 -9.79 -10.23 2.73
N GLY A 116 -10.62 -10.79 1.85
CA GLY A 116 -10.72 -10.36 0.45
C GLY A 116 -11.14 -8.90 0.23
N SER A 117 -11.72 -8.24 1.24
CA SER A 117 -12.10 -6.82 1.22
C SER A 117 -10.98 -5.87 1.69
N GLY A 118 -9.82 -6.39 2.12
CA GLY A 118 -8.74 -5.58 2.68
C GLY A 118 -9.03 -4.96 4.04
N THR A 119 -10.05 -5.45 4.76
CA THR A 119 -10.47 -4.91 6.06
C THR A 119 -9.34 -4.98 7.09
N SER A 120 -8.54 -6.05 7.08
CA SER A 120 -7.44 -6.20 8.04
C SER A 120 -6.39 -5.10 7.87
N THR A 121 -6.06 -4.71 6.65
CA THR A 121 -5.13 -3.58 6.40
C THR A 121 -5.71 -2.24 6.83
N ASN A 122 -7.00 -1.97 6.56
CA ASN A 122 -7.63 -0.73 7.02
C ASN A 122 -7.64 -0.65 8.55
N MET A 123 -7.94 -1.77 9.24
CA MET A 123 -7.88 -1.83 10.70
C MET A 123 -6.45 -1.65 11.22
N ASN A 124 -5.47 -2.27 10.56
CA ASN A 124 -4.06 -2.09 10.88
C ASN A 124 -3.65 -0.61 10.83
N ALA A 125 -3.99 0.09 9.74
CA ALA A 125 -3.71 1.52 9.62
C ALA A 125 -4.40 2.34 10.74
N ASN A 126 -5.67 2.03 11.05
CA ASN A 126 -6.40 2.71 12.11
C ASN A 126 -5.75 2.52 13.48
N GLU A 127 -5.34 1.29 13.81
CA GLU A 127 -4.71 0.94 15.09
C GLU A 127 -3.31 1.54 15.22
N VAL A 128 -2.48 1.45 14.19
CA VAL A 128 -1.12 2.05 14.18
C VAL A 128 -1.21 3.56 14.37
N ILE A 129 -2.08 4.24 13.64
CA ILE A 129 -2.25 5.69 13.75
C ILE A 129 -2.77 6.06 15.15
N ALA A 130 -3.77 5.35 15.67
CA ALA A 130 -4.32 5.65 17.00
C ALA A 130 -3.28 5.45 18.13
N ASN A 131 -2.51 4.37 18.10
CA ASN A 131 -1.45 4.12 19.06
C ASN A 131 -0.27 5.10 18.90
N ARG A 132 0.04 5.51 17.66
CA ARG A 132 1.03 6.57 17.44
C ARG A 132 0.56 7.92 17.99
N CYS A 133 -0.73 8.26 17.87
CA CYS A 133 -1.31 9.44 18.52
C CYS A 133 -1.16 9.39 20.04
N ALA A 134 -1.34 8.22 20.66
CA ALA A 134 -1.11 8.05 22.10
C ALA A 134 0.35 8.35 22.47
N GLN A 135 1.31 7.79 21.73
CA GLN A 135 2.74 8.08 21.93
C GLN A 135 3.08 9.57 21.78
N ILE A 136 2.55 10.24 20.74
CA ILE A 136 2.76 11.68 20.51
C ILE A 136 2.19 12.51 21.68
N ALA A 137 1.07 12.08 22.25
CA ALA A 137 0.45 12.72 23.40
C ALA A 137 1.09 12.34 24.76
N GLY A 138 2.12 11.48 24.78
CA GLY A 138 2.77 11.01 26.00
C GLY A 138 1.95 10.00 26.80
N VAL A 139 0.97 9.32 26.16
CA VAL A 139 0.13 8.27 26.73
C VAL A 139 0.69 6.90 26.33
N ALA A 140 0.72 5.97 27.28
CA ALA A 140 1.20 4.62 27.02
C ALA A 140 0.29 3.87 26.02
N THR A 141 0.87 3.03 25.17
CA THR A 141 0.11 2.27 24.17
C THR A 141 -0.78 1.18 24.76
N ASP A 142 -0.49 0.74 25.98
CA ASP A 142 -1.28 -0.20 26.78
C ASP A 142 -2.32 0.49 27.68
N ALA A 143 -2.39 1.82 27.66
CA ALA A 143 -3.41 2.58 28.38
C ALA A 143 -4.83 2.17 27.96
N GLY A 144 -5.78 2.33 28.88
CA GLY A 144 -7.19 2.04 28.64
C GLY A 144 -7.76 2.86 27.47
N ARG A 145 -8.85 2.35 26.88
CA ARG A 145 -9.52 3.02 25.75
C ARG A 145 -9.84 4.49 26.02
N ASP A 146 -10.33 4.78 27.23
CA ASP A 146 -10.78 6.12 27.61
C ASP A 146 -9.63 7.08 27.96
N GLU A 147 -8.41 6.54 28.15
CA GLU A 147 -7.20 7.32 28.43
C GLU A 147 -6.48 7.71 27.12
N LYS A 148 -6.65 6.93 26.04
CA LYS A 148 -6.04 7.23 24.74
C LYS A 148 -6.76 8.41 24.07
N PRO A 149 -6.01 9.40 23.52
CA PRO A 149 -6.63 10.60 22.93
C PRO A 149 -7.44 10.30 21.67
N VAL A 150 -7.07 9.27 20.92
CA VAL A 150 -7.65 8.90 19.64
C VAL A 150 -8.08 7.43 19.64
N HIS A 151 -9.31 7.16 19.14
CA HIS A 151 -9.84 5.82 18.96
C HIS A 151 -9.76 5.42 17.48
N PRO A 152 -9.31 4.17 17.14
CA PRO A 152 -9.11 3.76 15.75
C PRO A 152 -10.39 3.80 14.91
N ASN A 153 -11.54 3.36 15.43
CA ASN A 153 -12.79 3.33 14.68
C ASN A 153 -13.54 4.66 14.72
N ASP A 154 -13.62 5.30 15.90
CA ASP A 154 -14.49 6.46 16.09
C ASP A 154 -13.86 7.75 15.57
N HIS A 155 -12.52 7.83 15.50
CA HIS A 155 -11.82 9.03 15.06
C HIS A 155 -11.01 8.81 13.77
N VAL A 156 -10.10 7.81 13.72
CA VAL A 156 -9.26 7.60 12.53
C VAL A 156 -10.08 7.13 11.33
N ASN A 157 -11.08 6.27 11.57
CA ASN A 157 -11.95 5.73 10.53
C ASN A 157 -13.28 6.47 10.37
N GLN A 158 -13.43 7.65 10.95
CA GLN A 158 -14.67 8.44 10.90
C GLN A 158 -15.13 8.69 9.46
N GLY A 159 -16.40 8.34 9.16
CA GLY A 159 -17.00 8.51 7.83
C GLY A 159 -16.42 7.63 6.73
N GLN A 160 -15.74 6.54 7.08
CA GLN A 160 -15.05 5.64 6.16
C GLN A 160 -15.47 4.19 6.38
N SER A 161 -15.21 3.34 5.38
CA SER A 161 -15.31 1.89 5.45
C SER A 161 -14.07 1.26 4.78
N SER A 162 -13.73 0.02 5.10
CA SER A 162 -12.72 -0.73 4.33
C SER A 162 -13.12 -0.87 2.87
N ASN A 163 -14.44 -0.90 2.58
CA ASN A 163 -14.96 -1.09 1.24
C ASN A 163 -14.73 0.11 0.31
N ASP A 164 -14.52 1.31 0.84
CA ASP A 164 -14.17 2.50 0.07
C ASP A 164 -12.68 2.89 0.23
N THR A 165 -12.08 2.70 1.41
CA THR A 165 -10.69 3.11 1.65
C THR A 165 -9.67 2.19 0.98
N PHE A 166 -9.88 0.87 0.97
CA PHE A 166 -8.91 -0.06 0.38
C PHE A 166 -8.80 0.12 -1.14
N PRO A 167 -9.90 0.12 -1.93
CA PRO A 167 -9.81 0.41 -3.36
C PRO A 167 -9.26 1.82 -3.65
N THR A 168 -9.57 2.81 -2.81
CA THR A 168 -8.95 4.14 -2.92
C THR A 168 -7.45 4.07 -2.72
N ALA A 169 -6.97 3.33 -1.70
CA ALA A 169 -5.53 3.15 -1.46
C ALA A 169 -4.83 2.46 -2.63
N MET A 170 -5.46 1.46 -3.25
CA MET A 170 -4.93 0.82 -4.47
C MET A 170 -4.78 1.81 -5.62
N HIS A 171 -5.80 2.63 -5.87
CA HIS A 171 -5.77 3.64 -6.93
C HIS A 171 -4.71 4.71 -6.66
N VAL A 172 -4.63 5.22 -5.43
CA VAL A 172 -3.63 6.22 -5.03
C VAL A 172 -2.22 5.66 -5.18
N ALA A 173 -1.95 4.45 -4.64
CA ALA A 173 -0.66 3.79 -4.75
C ALA A 173 -0.24 3.58 -6.22
N ALA A 174 -1.16 3.05 -7.04
CA ALA A 174 -0.91 2.85 -8.46
C ALA A 174 -0.67 4.18 -9.20
N GLY A 175 -1.45 5.23 -8.86
CA GLY A 175 -1.28 6.56 -9.44
C GLY A 175 0.08 7.18 -9.15
N VAL A 176 0.53 7.09 -7.90
CA VAL A 176 1.86 7.56 -7.49
C VAL A 176 2.95 6.76 -8.21
N ALA A 177 2.88 5.42 -8.22
CA ALA A 177 3.86 4.56 -8.89
C ALA A 177 3.93 4.82 -10.41
N LEU A 178 2.79 5.01 -11.06
CA LEU A 178 2.75 5.37 -12.49
C LEU A 178 3.40 6.72 -12.75
N LYS A 179 3.04 7.74 -11.96
CA LYS A 179 3.49 9.13 -12.19
C LYS A 179 4.97 9.35 -11.82
N GLU A 180 5.40 8.80 -10.68
CA GLU A 180 6.72 9.09 -10.13
C GLU A 180 7.81 8.10 -10.58
N ASN A 181 7.44 6.88 -10.98
CA ASN A 181 8.40 5.85 -11.32
C ASN A 181 8.26 5.36 -12.76
N LEU A 182 7.07 4.87 -13.17
CA LEU A 182 6.94 4.19 -14.46
C LEU A 182 7.05 5.15 -15.63
N LEU A 183 6.30 6.25 -15.63
CA LEU A 183 6.32 7.21 -16.74
C LEU A 183 7.71 7.80 -16.97
N PRO A 184 8.42 8.35 -15.97
CA PRO A 184 9.78 8.84 -16.18
C PRO A 184 10.76 7.77 -16.68
N SER A 185 10.62 6.52 -16.22
CA SER A 185 11.47 5.41 -16.65
C SER A 185 11.22 5.01 -18.11
N LEU A 186 9.95 4.97 -18.54
CA LEU A 186 9.58 4.71 -19.93
C LEU A 186 10.07 5.79 -20.88
N GLU A 187 9.92 7.06 -20.48
CA GLU A 187 10.40 8.22 -21.25
C GLU A 187 11.93 8.22 -21.40
N ALA A 188 12.65 7.95 -20.30
CA ALA A 188 14.11 7.87 -20.31
C ALA A 188 14.60 6.73 -21.22
N LEU A 189 14.01 5.53 -21.12
CA LEU A 189 14.34 4.41 -21.98
C LEU A 189 13.97 4.68 -23.44
N GLY A 190 12.81 5.28 -23.70
CA GLY A 190 12.36 5.67 -25.04
C GLY A 190 13.34 6.62 -25.71
N SER A 191 13.80 7.66 -24.97
CA SER A 191 14.82 8.61 -25.45
C SER A 191 16.14 7.90 -25.78
N ALA A 192 16.63 7.04 -24.91
CA ALA A 192 17.86 6.28 -25.12
C ALA A 192 17.79 5.38 -26.38
N LEU A 193 16.64 4.71 -26.59
CA LEU A 193 16.42 3.89 -27.79
C LEU A 193 16.32 4.74 -29.06
N GLN A 194 15.70 5.93 -28.97
CA GLN A 194 15.65 6.86 -30.08
C GLN A 194 17.04 7.37 -30.46
N ASP A 195 17.91 7.64 -29.48
CA ASP A 195 19.30 8.04 -29.71
C ASP A 195 20.07 6.91 -30.42
N LYS A 196 19.90 5.66 -29.96
CA LYS A 196 20.51 4.50 -30.60
C LYS A 196 19.96 4.25 -32.02
N SER A 197 18.69 4.55 -32.27
CA SER A 197 18.11 4.51 -33.60
C SER A 197 18.82 5.47 -34.55
N ARG A 198 19.14 6.68 -34.10
CA ARG A 198 19.91 7.67 -34.87
C ARG A 198 21.37 7.25 -35.06
N GLU A 199 22.02 6.84 -33.96
CA GLU A 199 23.43 6.39 -33.97
C GLU A 199 23.68 5.25 -34.95
N PHE A 200 22.78 4.24 -34.98
CA PHE A 200 22.90 3.06 -35.80
C PHE A 200 22.17 3.15 -37.15
N HIS A 201 21.81 4.36 -37.58
CA HIS A 201 21.04 4.56 -38.81
C HIS A 201 21.73 3.93 -40.04
N ASP A 202 23.05 4.04 -40.13
CA ASP A 202 23.83 3.56 -41.28
C ASP A 202 24.44 2.16 -41.09
N VAL A 203 24.19 1.52 -39.97
CA VAL A 203 24.66 0.15 -39.68
C VAL A 203 23.72 -0.86 -40.36
N LEU A 204 24.22 -1.50 -41.43
CA LEU A 204 23.48 -2.52 -42.15
C LEU A 204 23.66 -3.90 -41.50
N LYS A 205 22.56 -4.62 -41.32
CA LYS A 205 22.53 -5.99 -40.80
C LYS A 205 21.55 -6.85 -41.58
N ILE A 206 21.63 -8.17 -41.36
CA ILE A 206 20.60 -9.08 -41.89
C ILE A 206 19.35 -9.03 -40.96
N GLY A 207 18.17 -8.95 -41.58
CA GLY A 207 16.90 -9.20 -40.90
C GLY A 207 16.71 -10.69 -40.67
N ARG A 208 15.81 -11.07 -39.73
CA ARG A 208 15.55 -12.46 -39.38
C ARG A 208 14.06 -12.70 -39.24
N THR A 209 13.55 -13.71 -39.93
CA THR A 209 12.17 -14.20 -39.81
C THR A 209 12.19 -15.71 -39.75
N HIS A 210 11.28 -16.32 -39.01
CA HIS A 210 11.21 -17.77 -38.82
C HIS A 210 12.56 -18.41 -38.44
N LEU A 211 13.38 -17.72 -37.66
CA LEU A 211 14.75 -18.12 -37.26
C LEU A 211 15.73 -18.25 -38.43
N MET A 212 15.38 -17.76 -39.64
CA MET A 212 16.18 -17.79 -40.84
C MET A 212 16.59 -16.38 -41.26
N ASP A 213 17.70 -16.27 -41.97
CA ASP A 213 18.15 -15.03 -42.59
C ASP A 213 17.10 -14.54 -43.62
N ALA A 214 16.73 -13.26 -43.49
CA ALA A 214 15.77 -12.62 -44.39
C ALA A 214 16.44 -11.52 -45.23
N THR A 215 15.80 -10.37 -45.38
CA THR A 215 16.32 -9.24 -46.15
C THR A 215 17.18 -8.31 -45.27
N PRO A 216 18.12 -7.54 -45.85
CA PRO A 216 18.88 -6.55 -45.12
C PRO A 216 17.97 -5.49 -44.46
N VAL A 217 18.34 -5.07 -43.26
CA VAL A 217 17.67 -4.02 -42.49
C VAL A 217 18.73 -3.17 -41.79
N ARG A 218 18.43 -1.91 -41.50
CA ARG A 218 19.32 -1.07 -40.71
C ARG A 218 19.10 -1.35 -39.23
N LEU A 219 20.18 -1.46 -38.46
CA LEU A 219 20.08 -1.65 -36.98
C LEU A 219 19.30 -0.52 -36.34
N GLY A 220 19.46 0.74 -36.81
CA GLY A 220 18.68 1.88 -36.34
C GLY A 220 17.17 1.71 -36.55
N GLN A 221 16.71 0.94 -37.54
CA GLN A 221 15.27 0.67 -37.73
C GLN A 221 14.72 -0.26 -36.63
N GLU A 222 15.51 -1.24 -36.16
CA GLU A 222 15.11 -2.08 -35.01
C GLU A 222 14.96 -1.25 -33.73
N PHE A 223 15.97 -0.41 -33.42
CA PHE A 223 15.90 0.47 -32.25
C PHE A 223 14.77 1.49 -32.36
N GLY A 224 14.49 2.01 -33.55
CA GLY A 224 13.35 2.88 -33.82
C GLY A 224 11.99 2.19 -33.55
N GLY A 225 11.90 0.89 -33.91
CA GLY A 225 10.74 0.07 -33.58
C GLY A 225 10.53 -0.07 -32.08
N TYR A 226 11.59 -0.30 -31.31
CA TYR A 226 11.52 -0.37 -29.84
C TYR A 226 11.15 0.98 -29.23
N ALA A 227 11.75 2.09 -29.68
CA ALA A 227 11.40 3.43 -29.24
C ALA A 227 9.90 3.73 -29.45
N THR A 228 9.37 3.40 -30.66
CA THR A 228 7.94 3.57 -30.95
C THR A 228 7.04 2.74 -30.02
N GLN A 229 7.46 1.53 -29.62
CA GLN A 229 6.71 0.72 -28.66
C GLN A 229 6.65 1.41 -27.29
N LEU A 230 7.73 2.06 -26.84
CA LEU A 230 7.76 2.80 -25.58
C LEU A 230 6.89 4.06 -25.65
N ASP A 231 6.94 4.83 -26.74
CA ASP A 231 6.04 5.99 -26.93
C ASP A 231 4.57 5.58 -26.75
N ARG A 232 4.20 4.44 -27.40
CA ARG A 232 2.84 3.89 -27.26
C ARG A 232 2.56 3.36 -25.84
N ALA A 233 3.57 2.88 -25.12
CA ALA A 233 3.42 2.47 -23.72
C ALA A 233 3.17 3.67 -22.80
N VAL A 234 3.87 4.79 -23.01
CA VAL A 234 3.63 6.06 -22.32
C VAL A 234 2.19 6.54 -22.56
N ASP A 235 1.70 6.53 -23.80
CA ASP A 235 0.32 6.90 -24.11
C ASP A 235 -0.71 6.02 -23.36
N ARG A 236 -0.46 4.71 -23.28
CA ARG A 236 -1.34 3.80 -22.52
C ARG A 236 -1.29 4.06 -21.03
N ALA A 237 -0.09 4.32 -20.47
CA ALA A 237 0.08 4.65 -19.07
C ALA A 237 -0.66 5.93 -18.68
N HIS A 238 -0.59 6.99 -19.51
CA HIS A 238 -1.36 8.22 -19.30
C HIS A 238 -2.88 8.00 -19.33
N LYS A 239 -3.38 7.16 -20.23
CA LYS A 239 -4.81 6.80 -20.28
C LYS A 239 -5.24 6.02 -19.04
N ALA A 240 -4.42 5.07 -18.60
CA ALA A 240 -4.67 4.31 -17.37
C ALA A 240 -4.66 5.23 -16.13
N LEU A 241 -3.65 6.12 -16.05
CA LEU A 241 -3.57 7.09 -14.96
C LEU A 241 -4.83 7.95 -14.85
N LYS A 242 -5.37 8.42 -15.98
CA LYS A 242 -6.63 9.18 -15.98
C LYS A 242 -7.80 8.37 -15.43
N ALA A 243 -7.87 7.08 -15.75
CA ALA A 243 -8.98 6.22 -15.30
C ALA A 243 -8.93 5.95 -13.78
N ILE A 244 -7.74 5.81 -13.19
CA ILE A 244 -7.58 5.54 -11.76
C ILE A 244 -7.72 6.78 -10.86
N HIS A 245 -7.91 7.96 -11.43
CA HIS A 245 -8.23 9.16 -10.64
C HIS A 245 -9.64 9.14 -10.05
N GLU A 246 -10.52 8.26 -10.50
CA GLU A 246 -11.82 8.04 -9.88
C GLU A 246 -11.65 7.20 -8.61
N LEU A 247 -12.05 7.77 -7.46
CA LEU A 247 -11.85 7.17 -6.14
C LEU A 247 -13.18 6.80 -5.50
N ALA A 248 -13.19 5.68 -4.76
CA ALA A 248 -14.37 5.18 -4.05
C ALA A 248 -14.64 5.89 -2.71
N LEU A 249 -13.69 6.71 -2.22
CA LEU A 249 -13.72 7.33 -0.90
C LEU A 249 -15.00 8.15 -0.70
N GLY A 250 -15.66 7.91 0.45
CA GLY A 250 -16.95 8.50 0.79
C GLY A 250 -18.16 7.65 0.42
N GLY A 251 -17.99 6.58 -0.39
CA GLY A 251 -19.05 5.61 -0.66
C GLY A 251 -19.40 4.76 0.56
N THR A 252 -18.48 4.61 1.49
CA THR A 252 -18.58 3.80 2.71
C THR A 252 -18.88 2.32 2.43
N ALA A 253 -19.75 1.67 3.21
CA ALA A 253 -19.94 0.23 3.18
C ALA A 253 -20.49 -0.33 1.86
N VAL A 254 -21.44 0.39 1.21
CA VAL A 254 -22.16 -0.10 0.05
C VAL A 254 -22.31 0.95 -1.07
N GLY A 255 -21.52 2.01 -1.02
CA GLY A 255 -21.51 3.05 -2.06
C GLY A 255 -22.56 4.17 -1.90
N THR A 256 -23.29 4.18 -0.78
CA THR A 256 -24.37 5.15 -0.54
C THR A 256 -23.97 6.30 0.39
N GLY A 257 -22.76 6.29 0.92
CA GLY A 257 -22.27 7.32 1.84
C GLY A 257 -22.88 7.25 3.25
N LEU A 258 -23.36 6.08 3.67
CA LEU A 258 -23.90 5.90 5.03
C LEU A 258 -22.85 6.28 6.08
N ASN A 259 -23.24 7.14 7.04
CA ASN A 259 -22.37 7.69 8.10
C ASN A 259 -21.19 8.58 7.59
N CYS A 260 -21.28 9.04 6.36
CA CYS A 260 -20.33 10.00 5.78
C CYS A 260 -21.01 11.37 5.61
N HIS A 261 -20.32 12.45 5.94
CA HIS A 261 -20.84 13.79 5.66
C HIS A 261 -20.92 14.01 4.14
N PRO A 262 -22.00 14.64 3.60
CA PRO A 262 -22.15 14.81 2.15
C PRO A 262 -20.99 15.55 1.46
N GLU A 263 -20.34 16.48 2.14
CA GLU A 263 -19.18 17.22 1.61
C GLU A 263 -17.85 16.48 1.75
N PHE A 264 -17.80 15.41 2.54
CA PHE A 264 -16.54 14.72 2.85
C PHE A 264 -15.84 14.22 1.58
N PRO A 265 -16.50 13.50 0.63
CA PRO A 265 -15.81 12.99 -0.55
C PRO A 265 -15.16 14.10 -1.39
N ALA A 266 -15.92 15.15 -1.68
CA ALA A 266 -15.45 16.27 -2.52
C ALA A 266 -14.34 17.11 -1.87
N ARG A 267 -14.17 17.03 -0.54
CA ARG A 267 -13.13 17.78 0.18
C ARG A 267 -11.90 16.93 0.48
N ALA A 268 -12.07 15.60 0.58
CA ALA A 268 -11.00 14.66 0.90
C ALA A 268 -10.24 14.16 -0.36
N ILE A 269 -10.86 14.25 -1.54
CA ILE A 269 -10.32 13.90 -2.85
C ILE A 269 -9.86 15.19 -3.57
#